data_9034de1b0d59950353f7e8467ecd52c6
#
_entry.id   9034de1b0d59950353f7e8467ecd52c6
#
_cell.length_a   1.000
_cell.length_b   1.000
_cell.length_c   1.000
_cell.angle_alpha   90.00
_cell.angle_beta   90.00
_cell.angle_gamma   90.00
#
_symmetry.space_group_name_H-M   'P 1'
#
loop_
_entity.id
_entity.type
_entity.pdbx_description
1 polymer ?
#
loop_
_entity_poly.entity_id
_entity_poly.type
_entity_poly.pdbx_seq_one_letter_code
_entity_poly.pdbx_strand_id
1 'polypeptide(L)'
;MSYRQYCRRYSEWADSKQLTFHIQRYPGVNLELDYAGKQLYLHNRRNPEETTKVTIFIAALTYSDYFYAEGMTECDIRNWIRVNNNALAYFGGVTPTITPDNCKVAVARNKDWISPVLNKDFQAWAEHNNTVLTPAKVKSPRWKPVVEGHVKIITMHILVDIEDMIFYSLDDLNRVLMEKVDAENRKPFEGLTYSRYDLFITEEKETLLPLPPSRFHLAASNTLNERLLK
;
A
#
# COMPACT_ATOMS: atom_id res chain seq x y z
N MET A 1 39.40 14.64 4.16
CA MET A 1 38.57 13.46 3.88
C MET A 1 37.34 13.92 3.11
N SER A 2 37.05 13.36 1.93
CA SER A 2 35.87 13.75 1.16
C SER A 2 34.62 13.19 1.82
N TYR A 3 33.46 13.83 1.57
CA TYR A 3 32.14 13.34 2.06
C TYR A 3 31.88 11.87 1.66
N ARG A 4 32.28 11.49 0.44
CA ARG A 4 32.12 10.11 -0.06
C ARG A 4 33.00 9.11 0.72
N GLN A 5 34.20 9.49 1.11
CA GLN A 5 35.08 8.66 1.95
C GLN A 5 34.55 8.55 3.38
N TYR A 6 33.98 9.62 3.92
CA TYR A 6 33.30 9.59 5.22
C TYR A 6 32.10 8.62 5.22
N CYS A 7 31.21 8.73 4.25
CA CYS A 7 30.05 7.85 4.15
C CYS A 7 30.45 6.37 4.04
N ARG A 8 31.48 6.05 3.23
CA ARG A 8 31.98 4.67 3.13
C ARG A 8 32.52 4.16 4.45
N ARG A 9 33.39 4.90 5.12
CA ARG A 9 33.98 4.50 6.42
C ARG A 9 32.90 4.38 7.51
N TYR A 10 31.93 5.28 7.50
CA TYR A 10 30.82 5.21 8.43
C TYR A 10 29.97 3.96 8.20
N SER A 11 29.67 3.61 6.95
CA SER A 11 28.95 2.38 6.60
C SER A 11 29.74 1.14 7.06
N GLU A 12 31.04 1.05 6.72
CA GLU A 12 31.91 -0.06 7.13
C GLU A 12 31.97 -0.21 8.67
N TRP A 13 32.05 0.93 9.39
CA TRP A 13 32.04 0.94 10.86
C TRP A 13 30.68 0.53 11.43
N ALA A 14 29.56 1.03 10.90
CA ALA A 14 28.21 0.69 11.32
C ALA A 14 27.90 -0.79 11.09
N ASP A 15 28.31 -1.33 9.95
CA ASP A 15 28.18 -2.76 9.61
C ASP A 15 29.02 -3.63 10.55
N SER A 16 30.28 -3.21 10.89
CA SER A 16 31.14 -3.93 11.83
C SER A 16 30.60 -3.97 13.28
N LYS A 17 29.72 -3.01 13.63
CA LYS A 17 29.08 -2.93 14.95
C LYS A 17 27.68 -3.56 14.96
N GLN A 18 27.22 -4.11 13.83
CA GLN A 18 25.85 -4.65 13.68
C GLN A 18 24.78 -3.66 14.17
N LEU A 19 25.00 -2.35 13.93
CA LEU A 19 24.07 -1.31 14.34
C LEU A 19 22.82 -1.39 13.46
N THR A 20 21.83 -2.10 13.92
CA THR A 20 20.46 -2.09 13.38
C THR A 20 19.72 -0.89 13.93
N PHE A 21 19.28 -0.01 13.03
CA PHE A 21 18.41 1.10 13.42
C PHE A 21 17.00 0.56 13.57
N HIS A 22 16.57 0.31 14.81
CA HIS A 22 15.17 -0.05 15.09
C HIS A 22 14.32 1.22 15.05
N ILE A 23 13.51 1.34 14.02
CA ILE A 23 12.46 2.36 13.97
C ILE A 23 11.40 1.92 14.99
N GLN A 24 11.22 2.73 16.04
CA GLN A 24 10.16 2.48 17.00
C GLN A 24 8.81 2.73 16.33
N ARG A 25 7.95 1.72 16.32
CA ARG A 25 6.61 1.77 15.74
C ARG A 25 5.59 1.72 16.86
N TYR A 26 4.49 2.42 16.67
CA TYR A 26 3.40 2.48 17.61
C TYR A 26 2.11 1.96 16.97
N PRO A 27 1.24 1.27 17.75
CA PRO A 27 -0.02 0.74 17.23
C PRO A 27 -0.89 1.84 16.61
N GLY A 28 -1.44 1.56 15.44
CA GLY A 28 -2.42 2.39 14.76
C GLY A 28 -1.94 3.76 14.25
N VAL A 29 -0.62 4.02 14.23
CA VAL A 29 -0.09 5.35 13.87
C VAL A 29 0.07 5.54 12.38
N ASN A 30 0.51 4.52 11.65
CA ASN A 30 0.83 4.68 10.23
C ASN A 30 0.43 3.46 9.38
N LEU A 31 -0.08 3.75 8.19
CA LEU A 31 -0.38 2.80 7.13
C LEU A 31 0.56 3.08 5.95
N GLU A 32 1.30 2.08 5.49
CA GLU A 32 2.14 2.18 4.30
C GLU A 32 1.42 1.58 3.09
N LEU A 33 1.50 2.26 1.93
CA LEU A 33 0.87 1.85 0.67
C LEU A 33 1.92 1.62 -0.41
N ASP A 34 1.75 0.55 -1.19
CA ASP A 34 2.63 0.22 -2.32
C ASP A 34 1.90 -0.62 -3.39
N TYR A 35 2.64 -0.97 -4.45
CA TYR A 35 2.23 -1.92 -5.48
C TYR A 35 3.18 -3.12 -5.53
N ALA A 36 2.65 -4.32 -5.72
CA ALA A 36 3.50 -5.45 -6.05
C ALA A 36 4.12 -5.25 -7.44
N GLY A 37 5.42 -5.53 -7.55
CA GLY A 37 6.13 -5.44 -8.82
C GLY A 37 5.71 -6.52 -9.84
N LYS A 38 5.33 -7.71 -9.35
CA LYS A 38 4.81 -8.81 -10.16
C LYS A 38 3.36 -8.55 -10.51
N GLN A 39 2.98 -8.85 -11.75
CA GLN A 39 1.63 -8.63 -12.27
C GLN A 39 0.96 -9.96 -12.57
N LEU A 40 -0.36 -9.98 -12.43
CA LEU A 40 -1.23 -11.07 -12.85
C LEU A 40 -2.01 -10.65 -14.11
N TYR A 41 -2.68 -11.61 -14.72
CA TYR A 41 -3.44 -11.38 -15.95
C TYR A 41 -4.82 -12.03 -15.84
N LEU A 42 -5.84 -11.31 -16.33
CA LEU A 42 -7.15 -11.88 -16.60
C LEU A 42 -7.18 -12.36 -18.05
N HIS A 43 -7.75 -13.52 -18.29
CA HIS A 43 -7.89 -14.09 -19.62
C HIS A 43 -9.30 -13.86 -20.17
N ASN A 44 -9.40 -13.60 -21.48
CA ASN A 44 -10.67 -13.53 -22.15
C ASN A 44 -11.17 -14.95 -22.47
N ARG A 45 -12.40 -15.30 -22.04
CA ARG A 45 -12.98 -16.64 -22.31
C ARG A 45 -13.15 -16.95 -23.79
N ARG A 46 -13.35 -15.91 -24.64
CA ARG A 46 -13.57 -16.06 -26.08
C ARG A 46 -12.28 -16.02 -26.89
N ASN A 47 -11.27 -15.32 -26.37
CA ASN A 47 -9.96 -15.20 -27.01
C ASN A 47 -8.87 -15.36 -25.95
N PRO A 48 -8.34 -16.57 -25.69
CA PRO A 48 -7.35 -16.83 -24.66
C PRO A 48 -6.01 -16.05 -24.80
N GLU A 49 -5.70 -15.58 -25.99
CA GLU A 49 -4.51 -14.76 -26.25
C GLU A 49 -4.68 -13.32 -25.78
N GLU A 50 -5.93 -12.88 -25.62
CA GLU A 50 -6.25 -11.55 -25.14
C GLU A 50 -6.26 -11.56 -23.60
N THR A 51 -5.29 -10.82 -23.02
CA THR A 51 -5.16 -10.72 -21.57
C THR A 51 -5.26 -9.28 -21.10
N THR A 52 -5.85 -9.09 -19.93
CA THR A 52 -5.89 -7.80 -19.21
C THR A 52 -4.97 -7.87 -18.01
N LYS A 53 -4.03 -6.93 -17.95
CA LYS A 53 -3.07 -6.82 -16.86
C LYS A 53 -3.74 -6.39 -15.56
N VAL A 54 -3.36 -7.03 -14.46
CA VAL A 54 -3.79 -6.69 -13.09
C VAL A 54 -2.59 -6.25 -12.28
N THR A 55 -2.69 -5.05 -11.71
CA THR A 55 -1.72 -4.52 -10.74
C THR A 55 -2.25 -4.78 -9.34
N ILE A 56 -1.40 -5.26 -8.44
CA ILE A 56 -1.76 -5.57 -7.06
C ILE A 56 -1.38 -4.41 -6.15
N PHE A 57 -2.39 -3.80 -5.54
CA PHE A 57 -2.26 -2.81 -4.47
C PHE A 57 -2.02 -3.50 -3.14
N ILE A 58 -1.20 -2.90 -2.29
CA ILE A 58 -0.86 -3.38 -0.96
C ILE A 58 -0.98 -2.24 0.04
N ALA A 59 -1.63 -2.51 1.16
CA ALA A 59 -1.68 -1.62 2.31
C ALA A 59 -1.27 -2.40 3.56
N ALA A 60 -0.32 -1.88 4.35
CA ALA A 60 0.21 -2.56 5.53
C ALA A 60 0.28 -1.63 6.73
N LEU A 61 -0.29 -2.06 7.86
CA LEU A 61 -0.14 -1.40 9.16
C LEU A 61 1.29 -1.60 9.67
N THR A 62 1.92 -0.53 10.11
CA THR A 62 3.36 -0.55 10.40
C THR A 62 3.73 -1.21 11.73
N TYR A 63 2.78 -1.41 12.64
CA TYR A 63 3.02 -2.02 13.95
C TYR A 63 2.81 -3.55 13.94
N SER A 64 1.60 -4.00 13.60
CA SER A 64 1.26 -5.43 13.57
C SER A 64 1.77 -6.17 12.35
N ASP A 65 2.24 -5.46 11.34
CA ASP A 65 2.50 -6.01 10.02
C ASP A 65 1.23 -6.63 9.35
N TYR A 66 0.03 -6.30 9.86
CA TYR A 66 -1.24 -6.75 9.28
C TYR A 66 -1.50 -6.03 7.97
N PHE A 67 -1.81 -6.74 6.91
CA PHE A 67 -1.86 -6.16 5.57
C PHE A 67 -3.07 -6.60 4.77
N TYR A 68 -3.41 -5.78 3.78
CA TYR A 68 -4.45 -5.94 2.78
C TYR A 68 -3.84 -5.91 1.39
N ALA A 69 -4.41 -6.67 0.44
CA ALA A 69 -4.05 -6.55 -0.97
C ALA A 69 -5.28 -6.68 -1.87
N GLU A 70 -5.30 -5.94 -2.98
CA GLU A 70 -6.37 -5.98 -3.98
C GLU A 70 -5.82 -5.74 -5.38
N GLY A 71 -6.31 -6.52 -6.34
CA GLY A 71 -6.02 -6.33 -7.76
C GLY A 71 -6.86 -5.23 -8.39
N MET A 72 -6.27 -4.51 -9.35
CA MET A 72 -6.96 -3.54 -10.19
C MET A 72 -6.45 -3.61 -11.63
N THR A 73 -7.33 -3.38 -12.58
CA THR A 73 -7.00 -3.36 -14.02
C THR A 73 -6.52 -2.00 -14.51
N GLU A 74 -6.89 -0.94 -13.83
CA GLU A 74 -6.53 0.43 -14.18
C GLU A 74 -5.94 1.14 -12.95
N CYS A 75 -4.76 1.77 -13.14
CA CYS A 75 -4.08 2.53 -12.09
C CYS A 75 -4.42 4.03 -12.22
N ASP A 76 -5.71 4.37 -12.17
CA ASP A 76 -6.22 5.73 -12.15
C ASP A 76 -6.57 6.18 -10.72
N ILE A 77 -6.90 7.46 -10.56
CA ILE A 77 -7.23 8.04 -9.24
C ILE A 77 -8.52 7.44 -8.65
N ARG A 78 -9.49 7.04 -9.48
CA ARG A 78 -10.75 6.43 -9.01
C ARG A 78 -10.50 5.07 -8.40
N ASN A 79 -9.76 4.21 -9.10
CA ASN A 79 -9.37 2.89 -8.60
C ASN A 79 -8.46 3.01 -7.39
N TRP A 80 -7.53 3.97 -7.39
CA TRP A 80 -6.68 4.24 -6.22
C TRP A 80 -7.50 4.58 -4.97
N ILE A 81 -8.46 5.49 -5.07
CA ILE A 81 -9.38 5.84 -3.97
C ILE A 81 -10.23 4.64 -3.58
N ARG A 82 -10.74 3.86 -4.54
CA ARG A 82 -11.55 2.66 -4.28
C ARG A 82 -10.79 1.63 -3.45
N VAL A 83 -9.57 1.26 -3.83
CA VAL A 83 -8.79 0.26 -3.11
C VAL A 83 -8.35 0.76 -1.73
N ASN A 84 -8.07 2.06 -1.58
CA ASN A 84 -7.81 2.66 -0.27
C ASN A 84 -9.03 2.64 0.64
N ASN A 85 -10.23 2.97 0.12
CA ASN A 85 -11.48 2.81 0.87
C ASN A 85 -11.72 1.35 1.32
N ASN A 86 -11.41 0.38 0.46
CA ASN A 86 -11.55 -1.03 0.78
C ASN A 86 -10.54 -1.47 1.85
N ALA A 87 -9.30 -0.99 1.77
CA ALA A 87 -8.27 -1.24 2.79
C ALA A 87 -8.69 -0.70 4.17
N LEU A 88 -9.17 0.56 4.25
CA LEU A 88 -9.64 1.13 5.51
C LEU A 88 -10.85 0.33 6.07
N ALA A 89 -11.76 -0.11 5.21
CA ALA A 89 -12.89 -0.96 5.61
C ALA A 89 -12.43 -2.33 6.12
N TYR A 90 -11.40 -2.93 5.52
CA TYR A 90 -10.80 -4.19 5.95
C TYR A 90 -10.15 -4.06 7.34
N PHE A 91 -9.41 -2.99 7.59
CA PHE A 91 -8.82 -2.71 8.90
C PHE A 91 -9.88 -2.29 9.93
N GLY A 92 -11.02 -1.80 9.51
CA GLY A 92 -12.09 -1.31 10.37
C GLY A 92 -11.80 0.04 11.01
N GLY A 93 -10.85 0.81 10.48
CA GLY A 93 -10.45 2.12 11.00
C GLY A 93 -9.42 2.83 10.14
N VAL A 94 -8.96 3.97 10.61
CA VAL A 94 -8.04 4.87 9.91
C VAL A 94 -6.83 5.15 10.80
N THR A 95 -5.63 5.18 10.21
CA THR A 95 -4.42 5.65 10.92
C THR A 95 -4.27 7.16 10.79
N PRO A 96 -3.74 7.87 11.80
CA PRO A 96 -3.45 9.31 11.72
C PRO A 96 -2.57 9.71 10.54
N THR A 97 -1.68 8.81 10.11
CA THR A 97 -0.81 9.03 8.95
C THR A 97 -0.88 7.88 7.96
N ILE A 98 -0.79 8.22 6.68
CA ILE A 98 -0.69 7.26 5.58
C ILE A 98 0.51 7.63 4.73
N THR A 99 1.38 6.67 4.47
CA THR A 99 2.60 6.83 3.67
C THR A 99 2.42 6.15 2.30
N PRO A 100 1.94 6.88 1.27
CA PRO A 100 1.85 6.34 -0.07
C PRO A 100 3.24 6.20 -0.69
N ASP A 101 3.38 5.27 -1.66
CA ASP A 101 4.53 5.31 -2.55
C ASP A 101 4.48 6.55 -3.45
N ASN A 102 5.66 6.92 -4.02
CA ASN A 102 5.79 8.00 -4.98
C ASN A 102 5.17 7.64 -6.36
N CYS A 103 4.06 6.92 -6.37
CA CYS A 103 3.35 6.60 -7.60
C CYS A 103 2.69 7.86 -8.17
N LYS A 104 2.66 7.97 -9.49
CA LYS A 104 2.11 9.14 -10.21
C LYS A 104 0.64 9.44 -9.87
N VAL A 105 -0.09 8.45 -9.39
CA VAL A 105 -1.50 8.57 -9.02
C VAL A 105 -1.65 9.31 -7.69
N ALA A 106 -0.80 8.98 -6.70
CA ALA A 106 -0.85 9.60 -5.37
C ALA A 106 -0.10 10.93 -5.32
N VAL A 107 1.02 11.04 -6.06
CA VAL A 107 1.92 12.21 -6.04
C VAL A 107 2.02 12.81 -7.44
N ALA A 108 1.41 13.95 -7.66
CA ALA A 108 1.39 14.63 -8.97
C ALA A 108 2.78 15.13 -9.39
N ARG A 109 3.62 15.55 -8.45
CA ARG A 109 4.99 15.98 -8.68
C ARG A 109 5.83 15.87 -7.41
N ASN A 110 6.96 15.19 -7.48
CA ASN A 110 7.93 15.12 -6.40
C ASN A 110 9.31 15.51 -6.94
N LYS A 111 9.52 16.82 -7.21
CA LYS A 111 10.83 17.34 -7.64
C LYS A 111 11.78 17.53 -6.46
N ASP A 112 11.25 17.96 -5.33
CA ASP A 112 11.98 18.26 -4.12
C ASP A 112 11.35 17.47 -2.97
N TRP A 113 12.14 16.68 -2.26
CA TRP A 113 11.71 15.90 -1.10
C TRP A 113 11.15 16.77 0.06
N ILE A 114 11.21 18.10 -0.08
CA ILE A 114 10.73 19.08 0.91
C ILE A 114 9.24 19.39 0.74
N SER A 115 8.70 19.30 -0.49
CA SER A 115 7.30 19.66 -0.77
C SER A 115 6.72 18.82 -1.92
N PRO A 116 6.38 17.55 -1.69
CA PRO A 116 5.71 16.75 -2.70
C PRO A 116 4.33 17.35 -3.00
N VAL A 117 4.01 17.53 -4.29
CA VAL A 117 2.69 17.94 -4.71
C VAL A 117 1.81 16.70 -4.80
N LEU A 118 0.90 16.56 -3.85
CA LEU A 118 -0.08 15.48 -3.82
C LEU A 118 -1.15 15.65 -4.90
N ASN A 119 -1.74 14.55 -5.33
CA ASN A 119 -2.94 14.59 -6.14
C ASN A 119 -4.08 15.21 -5.29
N LYS A 120 -4.78 16.21 -5.83
CA LYS A 120 -5.83 16.96 -5.11
C LYS A 120 -6.98 16.07 -4.65
N ASP A 121 -7.38 15.10 -5.49
CA ASP A 121 -8.47 14.19 -5.16
C ASP A 121 -8.06 13.22 -4.04
N PHE A 122 -6.80 12.78 -4.03
CA PHE A 122 -6.27 11.95 -2.96
C PHE A 122 -6.07 12.73 -1.66
N GLN A 123 -5.73 14.01 -1.76
CA GLN A 123 -5.68 14.89 -0.59
C GLN A 123 -7.10 15.11 0.01
N ALA A 124 -8.10 15.38 -0.84
CA ALA A 124 -9.50 15.47 -0.38
C ALA A 124 -10.01 14.16 0.24
N TRP A 125 -9.59 13.00 -0.30
CA TRP A 125 -9.86 11.71 0.30
C TRP A 125 -9.23 11.57 1.69
N ALA A 126 -8.00 12.02 1.87
CA ALA A 126 -7.30 11.96 3.16
C ALA A 126 -7.97 12.89 4.19
N GLU A 127 -8.33 14.11 3.80
CA GLU A 127 -9.07 15.05 4.65
C GLU A 127 -10.42 14.48 5.10
N HIS A 128 -11.17 13.84 4.18
CA HIS A 128 -12.44 13.17 4.51
C HIS A 128 -12.26 12.05 5.55
N ASN A 129 -11.15 11.33 5.49
CA ASN A 129 -10.84 10.22 6.40
C ASN A 129 -10.08 10.66 7.67
N ASN A 130 -9.89 11.96 7.91
CA ASN A 130 -9.13 12.50 9.05
C ASN A 130 -7.70 11.94 9.16
N THR A 131 -7.01 11.78 8.03
CA THR A 131 -5.65 11.27 7.97
C THR A 131 -4.73 12.22 7.21
N VAL A 132 -3.42 12.14 7.47
CA VAL A 132 -2.41 12.97 6.81
C VAL A 132 -1.56 12.11 5.89
N LEU A 133 -1.42 12.53 4.63
CA LEU A 133 -0.54 11.87 3.68
C LEU A 133 0.90 12.31 3.90
N THR A 134 1.78 11.35 4.17
CA THR A 134 3.22 11.54 4.39
C THR A 134 4.02 10.77 3.35
N PRO A 135 4.14 11.27 2.09
CA PRO A 135 4.82 10.53 1.04
C PRO A 135 6.27 10.21 1.39
N ALA A 136 6.70 8.99 1.05
CA ALA A 136 8.07 8.56 1.28
C ALA A 136 9.06 9.45 0.53
N LYS A 137 10.25 9.68 1.11
CA LYS A 137 11.33 10.41 0.45
C LYS A 137 11.79 9.66 -0.81
N VAL A 138 11.93 10.40 -1.91
CA VAL A 138 12.50 9.87 -3.17
C VAL A 138 13.89 9.29 -2.92
N LYS A 139 14.15 8.07 -3.41
CA LYS A 139 15.44 7.36 -3.31
C LYS A 139 15.94 7.08 -1.88
N SER A 140 15.05 6.90 -0.93
CA SER A 140 15.41 6.54 0.44
C SER A 140 14.72 5.23 0.87
N PRO A 141 15.24 4.05 0.48
CA PRO A 141 14.61 2.76 0.78
C PRO A 141 14.41 2.50 2.29
N ARG A 142 15.14 3.20 3.14
CA ARG A 142 15.03 3.06 4.61
C ARG A 142 13.73 3.60 5.22
N TRP A 143 12.85 4.25 4.44
CA TRP A 143 11.65 4.92 4.96
C TRP A 143 10.37 4.09 4.86
N LYS A 144 10.39 2.96 4.13
CA LYS A 144 9.24 2.07 3.95
C LYS A 144 9.60 0.58 4.15
N PRO A 145 10.24 0.21 5.26
CA PRO A 145 10.70 -1.17 5.43
C PRO A 145 9.56 -2.18 5.57
N VAL A 146 8.38 -1.75 6.03
CA VAL A 146 7.23 -2.64 6.28
C VAL A 146 6.58 -3.04 4.98
N VAL A 147 6.10 -2.08 4.18
CA VAL A 147 5.41 -2.41 2.94
C VAL A 147 6.33 -3.06 1.91
N GLU A 148 7.62 -2.69 1.88
CA GLU A 148 8.62 -3.37 1.03
C GLU A 148 8.77 -4.86 1.43
N GLY A 149 8.76 -5.16 2.73
CA GLY A 149 8.71 -6.53 3.25
C GLY A 149 7.46 -7.26 2.79
N HIS A 150 6.29 -6.62 2.85
CA HIS A 150 5.01 -7.21 2.40
C HIS A 150 4.94 -7.39 0.89
N VAL A 151 5.48 -6.44 0.10
CA VAL A 151 5.64 -6.63 -1.36
C VAL A 151 6.39 -7.92 -1.66
N LYS A 152 7.47 -8.20 -0.91
CA LYS A 152 8.24 -9.44 -1.04
C LYS A 152 7.41 -10.66 -0.64
N ILE A 153 6.72 -10.64 0.49
CA ILE A 153 5.86 -11.74 0.97
C ILE A 153 4.76 -12.01 -0.07
N ILE A 154 4.04 -10.99 -0.51
CA ILE A 154 2.99 -11.14 -1.52
C ILE A 154 3.57 -11.73 -2.80
N THR A 155 4.69 -11.19 -3.29
CA THR A 155 5.29 -11.66 -4.54
C THR A 155 5.77 -13.11 -4.45
N MET A 156 6.42 -13.49 -3.35
CA MET A 156 7.08 -14.81 -3.24
C MET A 156 6.19 -15.91 -2.65
N HIS A 157 5.20 -15.56 -1.82
CA HIS A 157 4.37 -16.56 -1.14
C HIS A 157 2.96 -16.63 -1.74
N ILE A 158 2.40 -15.50 -2.16
CA ILE A 158 1.01 -15.44 -2.63
C ILE A 158 0.95 -15.48 -4.16
N LEU A 159 1.66 -14.56 -4.85
CA LEU A 159 1.55 -14.50 -6.31
C LEU A 159 2.19 -15.68 -7.01
N VAL A 160 3.19 -16.33 -6.42
CA VAL A 160 3.74 -17.60 -6.93
C VAL A 160 2.71 -18.72 -6.88
N ASP A 161 1.95 -18.81 -5.77
CA ASP A 161 0.91 -19.84 -5.60
C ASP A 161 -0.26 -19.73 -6.59
N ILE A 162 -0.52 -18.52 -7.11
CA ILE A 162 -1.68 -18.23 -7.95
C ILE A 162 -1.30 -17.84 -9.39
N GLU A 163 -0.02 -17.74 -9.73
CA GLU A 163 0.43 -17.31 -11.07
C GLU A 163 0.04 -18.28 -12.19
N ASP A 164 -0.03 -19.59 -11.87
CA ASP A 164 -0.45 -20.63 -12.81
C ASP A 164 -1.98 -20.78 -12.90
N MET A 165 -2.74 -20.04 -12.06
CA MET A 165 -4.19 -20.05 -12.09
C MET A 165 -4.71 -19.16 -13.22
N ILE A 166 -5.75 -19.63 -13.91
CA ILE A 166 -6.41 -18.87 -14.98
C ILE A 166 -7.62 -18.13 -14.39
N PHE A 167 -7.56 -16.81 -14.40
CA PHE A 167 -8.64 -15.93 -13.95
C PHE A 167 -9.34 -15.28 -15.13
N TYR A 168 -10.68 -15.31 -15.11
CA TYR A 168 -11.54 -14.70 -16.13
C TYR A 168 -12.25 -13.43 -15.64
N SER A 169 -12.21 -13.17 -14.34
CA SER A 169 -12.77 -11.95 -13.74
C SER A 169 -11.87 -11.41 -12.64
N LEU A 170 -11.92 -10.09 -12.43
CA LEU A 170 -11.21 -9.42 -11.37
C LEU A 170 -11.71 -9.85 -9.99
N ASP A 171 -13.02 -10.11 -9.87
CA ASP A 171 -13.64 -10.53 -8.62
C ASP A 171 -13.15 -11.92 -8.17
N ASP A 172 -13.02 -12.88 -9.09
CA ASP A 172 -12.47 -14.21 -8.78
C ASP A 172 -11.02 -14.12 -8.35
N LEU A 173 -10.22 -13.32 -9.07
CA LEU A 173 -8.81 -13.07 -8.70
C LEU A 173 -8.73 -12.45 -7.31
N ASN A 174 -9.49 -11.40 -7.03
CA ASN A 174 -9.47 -10.71 -5.74
C ASN A 174 -9.96 -11.60 -4.60
N ARG A 175 -10.95 -12.47 -4.84
CA ARG A 175 -11.41 -13.44 -3.83
C ARG A 175 -10.27 -14.41 -3.45
N VAL A 176 -9.60 -15.01 -4.44
CA VAL A 176 -8.49 -15.93 -4.20
C VAL A 176 -7.31 -15.20 -3.54
N LEU A 177 -7.00 -13.98 -4.00
CA LEU A 177 -5.96 -13.15 -3.40
C LEU A 177 -6.23 -12.88 -1.92
N MET A 178 -7.46 -12.51 -1.57
CA MET A 178 -7.84 -12.23 -0.18
C MET A 178 -7.81 -13.47 0.70
N GLU A 179 -8.24 -14.64 0.20
CA GLU A 179 -8.12 -15.91 0.93
C GLU A 179 -6.65 -16.20 1.30
N LYS A 180 -5.72 -15.95 0.37
CA LYS A 180 -4.28 -16.11 0.61
C LYS A 180 -3.71 -15.05 1.55
N VAL A 181 -4.15 -13.79 1.43
CA VAL A 181 -3.77 -12.70 2.34
C VAL A 181 -4.21 -13.01 3.77
N ASP A 182 -5.45 -13.46 3.97
CA ASP A 182 -5.97 -13.82 5.28
C ASP A 182 -5.22 -15.02 5.89
N ALA A 183 -4.89 -16.01 5.07
CA ALA A 183 -4.07 -17.15 5.52
C ALA A 183 -2.68 -16.71 5.96
N GLU A 184 -2.00 -15.84 5.20
CA GLU A 184 -0.67 -15.32 5.55
C GLU A 184 -0.71 -14.41 6.78
N ASN A 185 -1.76 -13.58 6.93
CA ASN A 185 -1.96 -12.75 8.11
C ASN A 185 -2.16 -13.57 9.40
N ARG A 186 -2.73 -14.77 9.31
CA ARG A 186 -2.95 -15.69 10.44
C ARG A 186 -1.81 -16.65 10.70
N LYS A 187 -0.82 -16.68 9.81
CA LYS A 187 0.38 -17.50 9.98
C LYS A 187 1.24 -16.93 11.10
N PRO A 188 1.62 -17.70 12.11
CA PRO A 188 2.52 -17.24 13.17
C PRO A 188 3.83 -16.71 12.60
N PHE A 189 4.38 -15.67 13.23
CA PHE A 189 5.74 -15.23 12.93
C PHE A 189 6.75 -16.34 13.21
N GLU A 190 7.85 -16.34 12.49
CA GLU A 190 8.91 -17.33 12.67
C GLU A 190 9.41 -17.35 14.13
N GLY A 191 9.32 -18.52 14.76
CA GLY A 191 9.73 -18.70 16.15
C GLY A 191 8.78 -18.12 17.20
N LEU A 192 7.60 -17.60 16.82
CA LEU A 192 6.61 -17.01 17.72
C LEU A 192 5.29 -17.79 17.70
N THR A 193 4.47 -17.60 18.73
CA THR A 193 3.16 -18.26 18.86
C THR A 193 1.99 -17.39 18.40
N TYR A 194 2.24 -16.14 18.02
CA TYR A 194 1.24 -15.19 17.54
C TYR A 194 1.51 -14.76 16.09
N SER A 195 0.45 -14.37 15.42
CA SER A 195 0.42 -13.92 14.03
C SER A 195 0.26 -12.39 13.92
N ARG A 196 0.32 -11.87 12.69
CA ARG A 196 -0.03 -10.48 12.37
C ARG A 196 -1.46 -10.14 12.81
N TYR A 197 -2.39 -11.06 12.56
CA TYR A 197 -3.79 -10.91 12.94
C TYR A 197 -3.95 -10.84 14.46
N ASP A 198 -3.26 -11.71 15.23
CA ASP A 198 -3.33 -11.70 16.68
C ASP A 198 -2.82 -10.37 17.24
N LEU A 199 -1.68 -9.89 16.75
CA LEU A 199 -1.10 -8.62 17.17
C LEU A 199 -2.00 -7.43 16.81
N PHE A 200 -2.59 -7.46 15.60
CA PHE A 200 -3.56 -6.45 15.18
C PHE A 200 -4.78 -6.39 16.12
N ILE A 201 -5.41 -7.53 16.40
CA ILE A 201 -6.62 -7.57 17.22
C ILE A 201 -6.35 -7.19 18.68
N THR A 202 -5.20 -7.61 19.23
CA THR A 202 -4.90 -7.40 20.66
C THR A 202 -4.36 -6.01 20.97
N GLU A 203 -3.61 -5.40 20.05
CA GLU A 203 -2.87 -4.18 20.38
C GLU A 203 -3.16 -2.99 19.45
N GLU A 204 -3.56 -3.22 18.18
CA GLU A 204 -3.61 -2.13 17.20
C GLU A 204 -5.04 -1.71 16.83
N LYS A 205 -5.96 -2.64 16.72
CA LYS A 205 -7.33 -2.38 16.24
C LYS A 205 -8.04 -1.26 16.98
N GLU A 206 -7.98 -1.27 18.33
CA GLU A 206 -8.67 -0.30 19.18
C GLU A 206 -7.99 1.09 19.17
N THR A 207 -6.79 1.21 18.61
CA THR A 207 -6.07 2.49 18.49
C THR A 207 -6.36 3.21 17.18
N LEU A 208 -7.01 2.55 16.23
CA LEU A 208 -7.39 3.16 14.96
C LEU A 208 -8.48 4.22 15.17
N LEU A 209 -8.42 5.30 14.41
CA LEU A 209 -9.49 6.29 14.33
C LEU A 209 -10.74 5.66 13.69
N PRO A 210 -11.95 6.08 14.08
CA PRO A 210 -13.17 5.57 13.50
C PRO A 210 -13.26 5.92 12.00
N LEU A 211 -13.85 5.00 11.22
CA LEU A 211 -14.21 5.28 9.84
C LEU A 211 -15.22 6.43 9.76
N PRO A 212 -15.14 7.29 8.73
CA PRO A 212 -16.17 8.31 8.50
C PRO A 212 -17.54 7.65 8.25
N PRO A 213 -18.67 8.36 8.51
CA PRO A 213 -20.02 7.82 8.35
C PRO A 213 -20.35 7.38 6.92
N SER A 214 -19.66 7.92 5.92
CA SER A 214 -19.81 7.55 4.51
C SER A 214 -18.45 7.37 3.86
N ARG A 215 -18.37 6.51 2.85
CA ARG A 215 -17.18 6.37 2.01
C ARG A 215 -16.99 7.64 1.17
N PHE A 216 -15.74 8.02 0.97
CA PHE A 216 -15.39 9.08 0.03
C PHE A 216 -15.67 8.63 -1.41
N HIS A 217 -16.34 9.47 -2.17
CA HIS A 217 -16.58 9.28 -3.60
C HIS A 217 -16.08 10.50 -4.37
N LEU A 218 -15.34 10.26 -5.45
CA LEU A 218 -15.02 11.34 -6.39
C LEU A 218 -16.31 11.84 -7.03
N ALA A 219 -16.53 13.14 -6.95
CA ALA A 219 -17.59 13.79 -7.74
C ALA A 219 -17.34 13.50 -9.22
N ALA A 220 -18.38 13.09 -9.95
CA ALA A 220 -18.29 13.00 -11.39
C ALA A 220 -17.97 14.43 -11.91
N SER A 221 -16.79 14.62 -12.52
CA SER A 221 -16.47 15.88 -13.17
C SER A 221 -17.45 16.07 -14.33
N ASN A 222 -18.46 16.91 -14.13
CA ASN A 222 -19.29 17.41 -15.22
C ASN A 222 -18.41 18.27 -16.12
N THR A 223 -17.76 17.68 -17.09
CA THR A 223 -17.05 18.33 -18.20
C THR A 223 -18.01 19.07 -19.15
N LEU A 224 -19.16 19.54 -18.67
CA LEU A 224 -20.19 20.19 -19.47
C LEU A 224 -20.19 21.74 -19.40
N ASN A 225 -19.33 22.37 -18.59
CA ASN A 225 -19.44 23.80 -18.35
C ASN A 225 -18.34 24.72 -18.95
N GLU A 226 -17.38 24.21 -19.72
CA GLU A 226 -16.40 25.10 -20.37
C GLU A 226 -16.70 25.42 -21.84
N ARG A 227 -17.78 24.92 -22.43
CA ARG A 227 -18.16 25.19 -23.83
C ARG A 227 -19.30 26.22 -24.00
N LEU A 228 -19.86 26.73 -22.92
CA LEU A 228 -20.98 27.70 -23.00
C LEU A 228 -20.61 29.14 -22.58
N LEU A 229 -19.33 29.43 -22.36
CA LEU A 229 -18.85 30.80 -22.05
C LEU A 229 -17.78 31.28 -23.03
N LYS A 230 -17.94 30.96 -24.32
CA LYS A 230 -17.24 31.66 -25.40
C LYS A 230 -18.23 32.15 -26.43
#